data_dccbd0f1e8deb21f9e729ab51abbbf96
#
_entry.id   dccbd0f1e8deb21f9e729ab51abbbf96
#
_cell.length_a   1.000
_cell.length_b   1.000
_cell.length_c   1.000
_cell.angle_alpha   90.00
_cell.angle_beta   90.00
_cell.angle_gamma   90.00
#
_symmetry.space_group_name_H-M   'P 1'
#
loop_
_entity.id
_entity.type
_entity.pdbx_description
1 polymer ?
#
loop_
_entity_poly.entity_id
_entity_poly.type
_entity_poly.pdbx_seq_one_letter_code
_entity_poly.pdbx_strand_id
1 'polypeptide(L)'
;MFLAINEILKEKSRFILITAVIILISYLVFFLTALAYGLANSYTQSIDKWDASGIILAKNANNNISRSLLFSDNYKSLINENVAPLGVGAATVNVDGSEDVSLFGIDTETFLLPKVSSGSKIANNNEIAVSSELKSIGVNIGDEIKFQGGESSYNVVGFVDNASFQATPVVYMTLDAWRIAASESSGMTGMRDDTTISALITRGENKPEYSTDKFSWQPIKDFVFELPGYKPQVLTFSLMIGFLIAIAAFVLAIFIYILTMQKKSIFGVLKAEGVPSSYIGRSVIVQALVLSLFGLAVGMLLALLTGLLLAGKVPFTVNILFFTGIVFLFLACSVVGGLASVRSVAKIDPVEAIG
;
A
#
# COMPACT_ATOMS: atom_id res chain seq x y z
N MET A 1 -30.77 -17.61 -17.57
CA MET A 1 -30.44 -16.18 -17.70
C MET A 1 -31.69 -15.29 -17.79
N PHE A 2 -32.65 -15.61 -18.65
CA PHE A 2 -33.89 -14.84 -18.85
C PHE A 2 -34.72 -14.68 -17.56
N LEU A 3 -34.91 -15.76 -16.78
CA LEU A 3 -35.64 -15.74 -15.52
C LEU A 3 -34.96 -14.80 -14.50
N ALA A 4 -33.65 -14.87 -14.34
CA ALA A 4 -32.89 -14.07 -13.41
C ALA A 4 -33.02 -12.56 -13.66
N ILE A 5 -32.92 -12.15 -14.92
CA ILE A 5 -33.00 -10.73 -15.31
C ILE A 5 -34.44 -10.17 -15.16
N ASN A 6 -35.45 -10.95 -15.57
CA ASN A 6 -36.84 -10.51 -15.43
C ASN A 6 -37.29 -10.40 -13.97
N GLU A 7 -36.78 -11.26 -13.09
CA GLU A 7 -37.04 -11.18 -11.64
C GLU A 7 -36.44 -9.92 -11.02
N ILE A 8 -35.18 -9.58 -11.37
CA ILE A 8 -34.53 -8.34 -10.92
C ILE A 8 -35.35 -7.11 -11.33
N LEU A 9 -35.89 -7.14 -12.55
CA LEU A 9 -36.67 -6.01 -13.07
C LEU A 9 -38.08 -5.91 -12.45
N LYS A 10 -38.67 -6.99 -11.94
CA LYS A 10 -40.01 -6.97 -11.31
C LYS A 10 -39.96 -6.56 -9.83
N GLU A 11 -38.93 -6.93 -9.08
CA GLU A 11 -38.78 -6.64 -7.64
C GLU A 11 -37.72 -5.57 -7.34
N LYS A 12 -37.74 -4.47 -8.10
CA LYS A 12 -36.69 -3.43 -8.10
C LYS A 12 -36.27 -2.95 -6.72
N SER A 13 -37.21 -2.68 -5.80
CA SER A 13 -36.90 -2.11 -4.48
C SER A 13 -36.04 -3.03 -3.61
N ARG A 14 -36.28 -4.34 -3.64
CA ARG A 14 -35.52 -5.33 -2.88
C ARG A 14 -34.10 -5.51 -3.44
N PHE A 15 -34.01 -5.62 -4.77
CA PHE A 15 -32.73 -5.75 -5.43
C PHE A 15 -31.86 -4.49 -5.31
N ILE A 16 -32.47 -3.29 -5.34
CA ILE A 16 -31.76 -2.03 -5.08
C ILE A 16 -31.17 -2.00 -3.68
N LEU A 17 -31.93 -2.38 -2.65
CA LEU A 17 -31.42 -2.39 -1.28
C LEU A 17 -30.20 -3.33 -1.12
N ILE A 18 -30.31 -4.54 -1.65
CA ILE A 18 -29.22 -5.53 -1.58
C ILE A 18 -28.01 -5.06 -2.35
N THR A 19 -28.21 -4.54 -3.57
CA THR A 19 -27.15 -3.99 -4.39
C THR A 19 -26.47 -2.81 -3.70
N ALA A 20 -27.23 -1.92 -3.04
CA ALA A 20 -26.68 -0.81 -2.29
C ALA A 20 -25.79 -1.27 -1.14
N VAL A 21 -26.17 -2.33 -0.42
CA VAL A 21 -25.32 -2.92 0.63
C VAL A 21 -24.05 -3.54 0.03
N ILE A 22 -24.16 -4.25 -1.09
CA ILE A 22 -22.97 -4.82 -1.77
C ILE A 22 -22.04 -3.69 -2.25
N ILE A 23 -22.58 -2.61 -2.82
CA ILE A 23 -21.81 -1.43 -3.23
C ILE A 23 -21.08 -0.83 -2.03
N LEU A 24 -21.77 -0.61 -0.92
CA LEU A 24 -21.19 -0.03 0.29
C LEU A 24 -20.03 -0.87 0.82
N ILE A 25 -20.24 -2.18 0.95
CA ILE A 25 -19.23 -3.08 1.49
C ILE A 25 -18.04 -3.19 0.53
N SER A 26 -18.28 -3.36 -0.76
CA SER A 26 -17.21 -3.42 -1.75
C SER A 26 -16.43 -2.11 -1.84
N TYR A 27 -17.11 -0.96 -1.76
CA TYR A 27 -16.48 0.34 -1.65
C TYR A 27 -15.52 0.41 -0.46
N LEU A 28 -15.99 0.03 0.75
CA LEU A 28 -15.17 0.03 1.95
C LEU A 28 -13.96 -0.90 1.81
N VAL A 29 -14.15 -2.11 1.29
CA VAL A 29 -13.04 -3.08 1.11
C VAL A 29 -12.00 -2.53 0.13
N PHE A 30 -12.40 -2.03 -1.03
CA PHE A 30 -11.46 -1.46 -2.02
C PHE A 30 -10.77 -0.21 -1.50
N PHE A 31 -11.52 0.70 -0.89
CA PHE A 31 -10.98 1.94 -0.37
C PHE A 31 -9.97 1.71 0.75
N LEU A 32 -10.32 0.90 1.76
CA LEU A 32 -9.42 0.59 2.87
C LEU A 32 -8.22 -0.25 2.42
N THR A 33 -8.38 -1.13 1.44
CA THR A 33 -7.25 -1.88 0.87
C THR A 33 -6.28 -0.95 0.16
N ALA A 34 -6.78 0.02 -0.61
CA ALA A 34 -5.93 0.99 -1.31
C ALA A 34 -5.20 1.93 -0.33
N LEU A 35 -5.86 2.35 0.75
CA LEU A 35 -5.23 3.13 1.82
C LEU A 35 -4.16 2.31 2.56
N ALA A 36 -4.49 1.08 2.94
CA ALA A 36 -3.56 0.20 3.65
C ALA A 36 -2.33 -0.11 2.80
N TYR A 37 -2.52 -0.40 1.52
CA TYR A 37 -1.43 -0.63 0.58
C TYR A 37 -0.62 0.64 0.34
N GLY A 38 -1.28 1.79 0.15
CA GLY A 38 -0.61 3.07 -0.04
C GLY A 38 0.26 3.45 1.16
N LEU A 39 -0.26 3.28 2.38
CA LEU A 39 0.49 3.55 3.59
C LEU A 39 1.65 2.56 3.79
N ALA A 40 1.46 1.26 3.53
CA ALA A 40 2.55 0.28 3.57
C ALA A 40 3.62 0.61 2.52
N ASN A 41 3.22 1.02 1.33
CA ASN A 41 4.11 1.40 0.24
C ASN A 41 4.91 2.68 0.56
N SER A 42 4.31 3.67 1.24
CA SER A 42 5.02 4.89 1.64
C SER A 42 6.17 4.65 2.64
N TYR A 43 6.20 3.49 3.30
CA TYR A 43 7.35 3.09 4.11
C TYR A 43 8.57 2.69 3.28
N THR A 44 8.38 2.20 2.06
CA THR A 44 9.42 1.50 1.29
C THR A 44 9.75 2.13 -0.06
N GLN A 45 8.99 3.11 -0.54
CA GLN A 45 9.11 3.70 -1.88
C GLN A 45 10.55 4.05 -2.27
N SER A 46 11.31 4.66 -1.36
CA SER A 46 12.71 5.01 -1.63
C SER A 46 13.63 3.79 -1.60
N ILE A 47 13.33 2.79 -0.77
CA ILE A 47 14.08 1.52 -0.71
C ILE A 47 13.88 0.73 -1.99
N ASP A 48 12.66 0.66 -2.49
CA ASP A 48 12.31 -0.10 -3.70
C ASP A 48 13.04 0.42 -4.95
N LYS A 49 13.45 1.70 -4.95
CA LYS A 49 14.24 2.30 -6.03
C LYS A 49 15.70 1.87 -6.03
N TRP A 50 16.22 1.39 -4.91
CA TRP A 50 17.62 0.98 -4.85
C TRP A 50 17.90 -0.30 -5.64
N ASP A 51 16.87 -1.11 -5.93
CA ASP A 51 17.02 -2.46 -6.52
C ASP A 51 18.09 -3.27 -5.75
N ALA A 52 18.01 -3.19 -4.43
CA ALA A 52 18.99 -3.71 -3.51
C ALA A 52 18.73 -5.16 -3.13
N SER A 53 19.79 -5.95 -3.01
CA SER A 53 19.74 -7.30 -2.46
C SER A 53 19.79 -7.32 -0.94
N GLY A 54 20.50 -6.36 -0.34
CA GLY A 54 20.67 -6.29 1.11
C GLY A 54 21.21 -4.95 1.58
N ILE A 55 21.35 -4.87 2.90
CA ILE A 55 21.87 -3.70 3.62
C ILE A 55 22.88 -4.14 4.68
N ILE A 56 23.94 -3.36 4.85
CA ILE A 56 24.94 -3.52 5.91
C ILE A 56 24.74 -2.39 6.91
N LEU A 57 24.55 -2.74 8.16
CA LEU A 57 24.42 -1.83 9.30
C LEU A 57 25.53 -2.09 10.33
N ALA A 58 25.74 -1.15 11.23
CA ALA A 58 26.58 -1.40 12.41
C ALA A 58 25.97 -2.53 13.26
N LYS A 59 26.81 -3.45 13.74
CA LYS A 59 26.36 -4.62 14.51
C LYS A 59 25.55 -4.26 15.76
N ASN A 60 25.89 -3.15 16.41
CA ASN A 60 25.23 -2.62 17.61
C ASN A 60 23.95 -1.84 17.31
N ALA A 61 23.60 -1.63 16.04
CA ALA A 61 22.41 -0.89 15.64
C ALA A 61 21.10 -1.68 15.86
N ASN A 62 21.18 -2.98 16.09
CA ASN A 62 20.02 -3.87 16.25
C ASN A 62 19.01 -3.69 15.11
N ASN A 63 19.51 -3.76 13.87
CA ASN A 63 18.77 -3.62 12.61
C ASN A 63 18.03 -2.27 12.42
N ASN A 64 18.32 -1.28 13.23
CA ASN A 64 17.74 0.05 13.13
C ASN A 64 18.71 1.01 12.44
N ILE A 65 18.37 1.45 11.23
CA ILE A 65 19.22 2.33 10.42
C ILE A 65 19.47 3.68 11.10
N SER A 66 18.53 4.20 11.88
CA SER A 66 18.68 5.48 12.60
C SER A 66 19.68 5.41 13.74
N ARG A 67 20.02 4.20 14.20
CA ARG A 67 21.04 3.94 15.22
C ARG A 67 22.37 3.49 14.65
N SER A 68 22.41 3.23 13.34
CA SER A 68 23.59 2.72 12.68
C SER A 68 24.53 3.87 12.30
N LEU A 69 25.75 3.78 12.77
CA LEU A 69 26.85 4.69 12.40
C LEU A 69 28.05 3.83 11.99
N LEU A 70 28.50 4.01 10.76
CA LEU A 70 29.67 3.38 10.17
C LEU A 70 30.74 4.44 9.93
N PHE A 71 31.96 4.16 10.38
CA PHE A 71 33.10 5.07 10.26
C PHE A 71 33.97 4.70 9.05
N SER A 72 34.59 5.68 8.38
CA SER A 72 35.31 5.54 7.12
C SER A 72 36.35 4.44 7.11
N ASP A 73 37.12 4.30 8.19
CA ASP A 73 38.18 3.30 8.31
C ASP A 73 37.70 1.87 8.21
N ASN A 74 36.41 1.66 8.42
CA ASN A 74 35.80 0.35 8.42
C ASN A 74 35.05 0.02 7.13
N TYR A 75 34.51 1.00 6.39
CA TYR A 75 33.63 0.74 5.27
C TYR A 75 34.16 1.12 3.89
N LYS A 76 35.13 2.06 3.81
CA LYS A 76 35.61 2.57 2.50
C LYS A 76 36.11 1.46 1.57
N SER A 77 36.73 0.44 2.11
CA SER A 77 37.21 -0.73 1.33
C SER A 77 36.09 -1.61 0.78
N LEU A 78 34.85 -1.46 1.27
CA LEU A 78 33.70 -2.24 0.86
C LEU A 78 32.95 -1.56 -0.32
N ILE A 79 33.19 -0.27 -0.55
CA ILE A 79 32.51 0.51 -1.60
C ILE A 79 33.01 0.04 -2.97
N ASN A 80 32.06 -0.27 -3.86
CA ASN A 80 32.31 -0.62 -5.25
C ASN A 80 31.03 -0.37 -6.07
N GLU A 81 31.00 -0.75 -7.35
CA GLU A 81 29.82 -0.58 -8.21
C GLU A 81 28.51 -1.22 -7.68
N ASN A 82 28.61 -2.23 -6.81
CA ASN A 82 27.50 -2.96 -6.21
C ASN A 82 27.29 -2.63 -4.72
N VAL A 83 28.11 -1.78 -4.13
CA VAL A 83 28.02 -1.40 -2.71
C VAL A 83 28.15 0.12 -2.60
N ALA A 84 27.06 0.77 -2.20
CA ALA A 84 26.98 2.23 -2.13
C ALA A 84 26.71 2.74 -0.71
N PRO A 85 27.35 3.84 -0.28
CA PRO A 85 27.15 4.45 1.02
C PRO A 85 25.83 5.23 1.08
N LEU A 86 25.13 5.12 2.20
CA LEU A 86 23.88 5.82 2.49
C LEU A 86 23.94 6.52 3.86
N GLY A 87 23.64 7.80 3.86
CA GLY A 87 23.31 8.56 5.07
C GLY A 87 21.82 8.65 5.27
N VAL A 88 21.32 8.39 6.48
CA VAL A 88 19.90 8.56 6.83
C VAL A 88 19.78 9.48 8.04
N GLY A 89 18.88 10.45 7.94
CA GLY A 89 18.59 11.41 9.01
C GLY A 89 17.12 11.81 8.97
N ALA A 90 16.68 12.53 9.98
CA ALA A 90 15.37 13.16 10.02
C ALA A 90 15.54 14.67 10.18
N ALA A 91 14.66 15.43 9.56
CA ALA A 91 14.59 16.87 9.70
C ALA A 91 13.14 17.33 9.52
N THR A 92 12.89 18.61 9.86
CA THR A 92 11.60 19.25 9.61
C THR A 92 11.80 20.42 8.66
N VAL A 93 10.98 20.52 7.63
CA VAL A 93 10.94 21.61 6.65
C VAL A 93 9.81 22.56 7.04
N ASN A 94 10.08 23.86 7.06
CA ASN A 94 9.08 24.91 7.29
C ASN A 94 8.92 25.72 5.99
N VAL A 95 7.78 25.51 5.28
CA VAL A 95 7.38 26.32 4.12
C VAL A 95 6.00 26.92 4.41
N ASP A 96 4.91 26.41 3.88
CA ASP A 96 3.54 26.82 4.25
C ASP A 96 2.95 25.95 5.38
N GLY A 97 3.81 25.48 6.27
CA GLY A 97 3.55 24.55 7.36
C GLY A 97 4.82 23.88 7.79
N SER A 98 4.73 22.99 8.78
CA SER A 98 5.83 22.19 9.29
C SER A 98 5.65 20.74 8.83
N GLU A 99 6.57 20.19 8.06
CA GLU A 99 6.53 18.83 7.54
C GLU A 99 7.81 18.07 7.89
N ASP A 100 7.65 16.90 8.48
CA ASP A 100 8.77 16.03 8.78
C ASP A 100 9.26 15.33 7.50
N VAL A 101 10.58 15.29 7.30
CA VAL A 101 11.22 14.69 6.15
C VAL A 101 12.34 13.75 6.55
N SER A 102 12.57 12.73 5.73
CA SER A 102 13.74 11.88 5.83
C SER A 102 14.87 12.42 4.95
N LEU A 103 16.05 12.64 5.52
CA LEU A 103 17.23 13.06 4.78
C LEU A 103 17.99 11.82 4.27
N PHE A 104 18.25 11.74 2.97
CA PHE A 104 19.09 10.73 2.35
C PHE A 104 20.34 11.36 1.79
N GLY A 105 21.47 11.12 2.46
CA GLY A 105 22.82 11.45 1.97
C GLY A 105 23.30 10.34 1.04
N ILE A 106 23.57 10.67 -0.20
CA ILE A 106 23.99 9.73 -1.24
C ILE A 106 25.26 10.21 -1.94
N ASP A 107 25.99 9.26 -2.47
CA ASP A 107 27.03 9.56 -3.47
C ASP A 107 26.35 9.60 -4.85
N THR A 108 26.47 10.74 -5.54
CA THR A 108 25.78 11.02 -6.80
C THR A 108 26.29 10.17 -7.97
N GLU A 109 27.45 9.53 -7.83
CA GLU A 109 28.02 8.62 -8.83
C GLU A 109 27.52 7.18 -8.67
N THR A 110 26.72 6.90 -7.60
CA THR A 110 26.24 5.56 -7.31
C THR A 110 24.81 5.31 -7.80
N PHE A 111 24.40 4.07 -7.73
CA PHE A 111 23.06 3.64 -8.07
C PHE A 111 21.95 4.16 -7.10
N LEU A 112 22.33 4.78 -6.00
CA LEU A 112 21.39 5.38 -5.04
C LEU A 112 20.84 6.72 -5.53
N LEU A 113 21.45 7.35 -6.55
CA LEU A 113 20.93 8.58 -7.13
C LEU A 113 19.55 8.31 -7.76
N PRO A 114 18.48 8.94 -7.25
CA PRO A 114 17.14 8.68 -7.75
C PRO A 114 16.94 9.29 -9.15
N LYS A 115 16.02 8.67 -9.90
CA LYS A 115 15.55 9.28 -11.15
C LYS A 115 14.71 10.52 -10.83
N VAL A 116 15.19 11.68 -11.23
CA VAL A 116 14.45 12.95 -11.10
C VAL A 116 13.30 12.97 -12.10
N SER A 117 12.09 13.27 -11.63
CA SER A 117 10.88 13.36 -12.46
C SER A 117 10.69 14.73 -13.10
N SER A 118 11.16 15.80 -12.44
CA SER A 118 11.16 17.17 -12.96
C SER A 118 12.34 17.95 -12.36
N GLY A 119 12.93 18.84 -13.15
CA GLY A 119 14.14 19.60 -12.78
C GLY A 119 15.44 18.90 -13.17
N SER A 120 16.48 19.08 -12.40
CA SER A 120 17.82 18.56 -12.63
C SER A 120 18.30 17.62 -11.51
N LYS A 121 19.37 16.86 -11.79
CA LYS A 121 20.05 16.03 -10.79
C LYS A 121 20.88 16.92 -9.86
N ILE A 122 21.14 16.42 -8.68
CA ILE A 122 22.05 17.03 -7.70
C ILE A 122 23.47 17.03 -8.27
N ALA A 123 24.11 18.19 -8.30
CA ALA A 123 25.47 18.35 -8.79
C ALA A 123 26.46 18.80 -7.70
N ASN A 124 25.99 19.45 -6.63
CA ASN A 124 26.85 19.98 -5.57
C ASN A 124 26.19 19.91 -4.18
N ASN A 125 26.94 20.26 -3.14
CA ASN A 125 26.50 20.14 -1.74
C ASN A 125 25.37 21.11 -1.33
N ASN A 126 25.09 22.14 -2.12
CA ASN A 126 24.02 23.11 -1.83
C ASN A 126 22.72 22.75 -2.57
N GLU A 127 22.68 21.68 -3.31
CA GLU A 127 21.56 21.24 -4.11
C GLU A 127 20.87 20.02 -3.49
N ILE A 128 19.53 20.03 -3.53
CA ILE A 128 18.72 18.92 -3.07
C ILE A 128 17.66 18.53 -4.11
N ALA A 129 17.34 17.25 -4.17
CA ALA A 129 16.18 16.74 -4.88
C ALA A 129 15.18 16.21 -3.85
N VAL A 130 13.93 16.64 -3.96
CA VAL A 130 12.93 16.40 -2.93
C VAL A 130 11.77 15.53 -3.44
N SER A 131 11.09 14.85 -2.54
CA SER A 131 9.86 14.12 -2.88
C SER A 131 8.83 15.05 -3.51
N SER A 132 8.14 14.57 -4.56
CA SER A 132 7.04 15.31 -5.19
C SER A 132 5.87 15.59 -4.23
N GLU A 133 5.80 14.89 -3.10
CA GLU A 133 4.81 15.12 -2.05
C GLU A 133 4.93 16.52 -1.45
N LEU A 134 6.16 17.08 -1.38
CA LEU A 134 6.42 18.42 -0.86
C LEU A 134 5.86 19.55 -1.73
N LYS A 135 5.44 19.25 -2.98
CA LYS A 135 4.69 20.23 -3.81
C LYS A 135 3.37 20.64 -3.16
N SER A 136 2.75 19.74 -2.42
CA SER A 136 1.46 19.99 -1.76
C SER A 136 1.54 21.03 -0.62
N ILE A 137 2.75 21.25 -0.08
CA ILE A 137 3.04 22.25 0.93
C ILE A 137 3.79 23.48 0.37
N GLY A 138 3.74 23.67 -0.96
CA GLY A 138 4.23 24.89 -1.61
C GLY A 138 5.68 24.85 -2.06
N VAL A 139 6.42 23.74 -1.94
CA VAL A 139 7.82 23.64 -2.39
C VAL A 139 7.90 23.62 -3.92
N ASN A 140 8.76 24.47 -4.49
CA ASN A 140 9.01 24.59 -5.93
C ASN A 140 10.50 24.43 -6.27
N ILE A 141 10.79 24.13 -7.54
CA ILE A 141 12.18 24.15 -8.04
C ILE A 141 12.70 25.58 -8.00
N GLY A 142 13.89 25.76 -7.43
CA GLY A 142 14.54 27.05 -7.23
C GLY A 142 14.33 27.64 -5.83
N ASP A 143 13.44 27.03 -5.02
CA ASP A 143 13.27 27.46 -3.64
C ASP A 143 14.51 27.11 -2.80
N GLU A 144 14.82 27.98 -1.85
CA GLU A 144 15.85 27.78 -0.84
C GLU A 144 15.20 27.27 0.45
N ILE A 145 15.57 26.04 0.85
CA ILE A 145 15.01 25.38 2.04
C ILE A 145 16.04 25.37 3.16
N LYS A 146 15.58 25.72 4.37
CA LYS A 146 16.29 25.49 5.64
C LYS A 146 15.56 24.46 6.46
N PHE A 147 16.32 23.54 7.05
CA PHE A 147 15.76 22.61 8.02
C PHE A 147 15.65 23.25 9.39
N GLN A 148 14.65 22.86 10.15
CA GLN A 148 14.45 23.39 11.49
C GLN A 148 15.66 23.09 12.39
N GLY A 149 16.16 24.11 13.07
CA GLY A 149 17.36 24.03 13.92
C GLY A 149 18.68 24.14 13.17
N GLY A 150 18.66 24.17 11.81
CA GLY A 150 19.85 24.33 10.99
C GLY A 150 20.12 25.78 10.57
N GLU A 151 21.39 26.10 10.29
CA GLU A 151 21.81 27.38 9.72
C GLU A 151 22.00 27.28 8.19
N SER A 152 22.30 26.09 7.69
CA SER A 152 22.55 25.80 6.28
C SER A 152 21.28 25.84 5.44
N SER A 153 21.39 26.37 4.22
CA SER A 153 20.30 26.41 3.24
C SER A 153 20.65 25.62 1.99
N TYR A 154 19.62 25.05 1.36
CA TYR A 154 19.75 24.15 0.23
C TYR A 154 18.77 24.52 -0.88
N ASN A 155 19.24 24.55 -2.14
CA ASN A 155 18.42 24.84 -3.30
C ASN A 155 17.72 23.59 -3.83
N VAL A 156 16.40 23.65 -3.99
CA VAL A 156 15.62 22.59 -4.62
C VAL A 156 15.87 22.60 -6.13
N VAL A 157 16.58 21.60 -6.64
CA VAL A 157 16.89 21.49 -8.08
C VAL A 157 16.00 20.51 -8.82
N GLY A 158 15.30 19.61 -8.12
CA GLY A 158 14.43 18.64 -8.76
C GLY A 158 13.49 17.92 -7.82
N PHE A 159 12.50 17.28 -8.43
CA PHE A 159 11.53 16.43 -7.73
C PHE A 159 11.72 14.97 -8.09
N VAL A 160 11.44 14.12 -7.10
CA VAL A 160 11.46 12.66 -7.22
C VAL A 160 10.08 12.11 -6.86
N ASP A 161 9.42 11.44 -7.82
CA ASP A 161 8.11 10.85 -7.57
C ASP A 161 8.21 9.59 -6.71
N ASN A 162 7.16 9.32 -5.91
CA ASN A 162 7.10 8.15 -5.04
C ASN A 162 8.38 8.00 -4.18
N ALA A 163 8.74 9.04 -3.47
CA ALA A 163 9.97 9.13 -2.71
C ALA A 163 9.69 9.33 -1.22
N SER A 164 9.15 8.30 -0.57
CA SER A 164 8.91 8.28 0.87
C SER A 164 9.73 7.18 1.54
N PHE A 165 10.06 7.40 2.81
CA PHE A 165 10.71 6.44 3.69
C PHE A 165 10.09 6.55 5.08
N GLN A 166 9.62 5.42 5.65
CA GLN A 166 8.88 5.39 6.93
C GLN A 166 7.70 6.38 6.95
N ALA A 167 6.98 6.46 5.82
CA ALA A 167 5.84 7.35 5.59
C ALA A 167 6.15 8.86 5.65
N THR A 168 7.41 9.27 5.57
CA THR A 168 7.83 10.67 5.44
C THR A 168 8.43 10.94 4.07
N PRO A 169 8.21 12.12 3.46
CA PRO A 169 8.85 12.52 2.21
C PRO A 169 10.38 12.49 2.33
N VAL A 170 11.07 12.06 1.28
CA VAL A 170 12.54 12.01 1.27
C VAL A 170 13.13 13.24 0.58
N VAL A 171 14.15 13.78 1.21
CA VAL A 171 15.05 14.79 0.65
C VAL A 171 16.40 14.15 0.37
N TYR A 172 16.78 14.10 -0.90
CA TYR A 172 18.07 13.59 -1.35
C TYR A 172 19.09 14.71 -1.42
N MET A 173 20.30 14.45 -0.95
CA MET A 173 21.43 15.36 -0.97
C MET A 173 22.74 14.59 -1.06
N THR A 174 23.85 15.29 -1.25
CA THR A 174 25.17 14.66 -1.17
C THR A 174 25.46 14.17 0.26
N LEU A 175 26.37 13.21 0.41
CA LEU A 175 26.78 12.72 1.75
C LEU A 175 27.32 13.85 2.64
N ASP A 176 28.07 14.79 2.08
CA ASP A 176 28.63 15.91 2.84
C ASP A 176 27.54 16.88 3.31
N ALA A 177 26.61 17.24 2.41
CA ALA A 177 25.45 18.05 2.78
C ALA A 177 24.59 17.37 3.86
N TRP A 178 24.38 16.04 3.74
CA TRP A 178 23.64 15.28 4.73
C TRP A 178 24.31 15.29 6.11
N ARG A 179 25.63 15.16 6.18
CA ARG A 179 26.34 15.19 7.46
C ARG A 179 26.11 16.50 8.20
N ILE A 180 26.17 17.62 7.46
CA ILE A 180 25.88 18.95 8.00
C ILE A 180 24.41 19.05 8.43
N ALA A 181 23.49 18.82 7.50
CA ALA A 181 22.06 18.97 7.73
C ALA A 181 21.54 18.09 8.89
N ALA A 182 21.96 16.82 8.93
CA ALA A 182 21.55 15.89 9.97
C ALA A 182 22.19 16.18 11.34
N SER A 183 23.38 16.77 11.36
CA SER A 183 24.02 17.23 12.60
C SER A 183 23.32 18.47 13.17
N GLU A 184 23.01 19.44 12.32
CA GLU A 184 22.30 20.66 12.69
C GLU A 184 20.89 20.34 13.19
N SER A 185 20.10 19.55 12.44
CA SER A 185 18.71 19.22 12.76
C SER A 185 18.57 18.38 14.03
N SER A 186 19.57 17.56 14.38
CA SER A 186 19.53 16.75 15.62
C SER A 186 20.00 17.47 16.86
N GLY A 187 20.54 18.71 16.75
CA GLY A 187 21.19 19.43 17.83
C GLY A 187 22.47 18.76 18.35
N MET A 188 22.96 17.73 17.68
CA MET A 188 24.16 16.97 18.02
C MET A 188 25.35 17.41 17.16
N THR A 189 25.64 18.70 17.20
CA THR A 189 26.80 19.28 16.50
C THR A 189 28.08 18.59 16.96
N GLY A 190 28.81 17.97 16.02
CA GLY A 190 30.11 17.32 16.26
C GLY A 190 30.05 15.80 16.49
N MET A 191 28.88 15.16 16.56
CA MET A 191 28.78 13.70 16.70
C MET A 191 28.91 12.95 15.37
N ARG A 192 28.74 13.63 14.23
CA ARG A 192 28.94 13.06 12.89
C ARG A 192 30.21 13.66 12.31
N ASP A 193 31.27 12.87 12.40
CA ASP A 193 32.54 13.15 11.75
C ASP A 193 32.34 13.14 10.21
N ASP A 194 33.18 13.87 9.46
CA ASP A 194 33.18 13.98 8.00
C ASP A 194 33.26 12.62 7.26
N THR A 195 33.37 11.56 8.00
CA THR A 195 33.57 10.19 7.51
C THR A 195 32.44 9.22 7.85
N THR A 196 31.39 9.66 8.56
CA THR A 196 30.31 8.75 8.98
C THR A 196 29.24 8.57 7.91
N ILE A 197 28.64 7.36 7.87
CA ILE A 197 27.44 7.01 7.11
C ILE A 197 26.49 6.16 7.97
N SER A 198 25.25 5.99 7.56
CA SER A 198 24.29 5.16 8.27
C SER A 198 24.32 3.70 7.84
N ALA A 199 24.52 3.44 6.55
CA ALA A 199 24.46 2.10 5.98
C ALA A 199 25.27 1.97 4.70
N LEU A 200 25.55 0.72 4.30
CA LEU A 200 25.92 0.38 2.93
C LEU A 200 24.80 -0.42 2.29
N ILE A 201 24.39 -0.01 1.12
CA ILE A 201 23.36 -0.70 0.32
C ILE A 201 24.07 -1.60 -0.68
N THR A 202 23.63 -2.86 -0.76
CA THR A 202 24.27 -3.86 -1.62
C THR A 202 23.31 -4.31 -2.72
N ARG A 203 23.85 -4.48 -3.95
CA ARG A 203 23.18 -5.06 -5.12
C ARG A 203 23.84 -6.38 -5.52
N GLY A 204 23.14 -7.15 -6.36
CA GLY A 204 23.64 -8.43 -6.86
C GLY A 204 23.41 -9.60 -5.91
N GLU A 205 23.72 -10.79 -6.38
CA GLU A 205 23.41 -12.05 -5.66
C GLU A 205 24.42 -12.38 -4.54
N ASN A 206 25.64 -11.85 -4.64
CA ASN A 206 26.71 -12.18 -3.73
C ASN A 206 26.73 -11.22 -2.54
N LYS A 207 26.69 -11.82 -1.34
CA LYS A 207 26.93 -11.10 -0.11
C LYS A 207 28.39 -10.62 -0.09
N PRO A 208 28.67 -9.30 0.11
CA PRO A 208 30.04 -8.82 0.19
C PRO A 208 30.76 -9.42 1.40
N GLU A 209 32.09 -9.62 1.26
CA GLU A 209 32.93 -9.98 2.40
C GLU A 209 33.09 -8.78 3.33
N TYR A 210 32.75 -8.94 4.60
CA TYR A 210 32.86 -7.90 5.62
C TYR A 210 33.18 -8.49 7.00
N SER A 211 33.69 -7.64 7.89
CA SER A 211 33.96 -8.04 9.28
C SER A 211 32.65 -8.23 10.06
N THR A 212 32.33 -9.46 10.43
CA THR A 212 31.14 -9.83 11.20
C THR A 212 31.16 -9.30 12.65
N ASP A 213 32.30 -8.81 13.11
CA ASP A 213 32.40 -8.20 14.45
C ASP A 213 31.92 -6.76 14.48
N LYS A 214 32.02 -6.04 13.34
CA LYS A 214 31.66 -4.63 13.21
C LYS A 214 30.34 -4.43 12.51
N PHE A 215 29.97 -5.30 11.58
CA PHE A 215 28.86 -5.14 10.66
C PHE A 215 27.86 -6.31 10.74
N SER A 216 26.62 -6.00 10.41
CA SER A 216 25.54 -6.96 10.18
C SER A 216 24.96 -6.72 8.80
N TRP A 217 24.99 -7.73 7.95
CA TRP A 217 24.28 -7.72 6.67
C TRP A 217 22.97 -8.48 6.79
N GLN A 218 21.93 -7.94 6.18
CA GLN A 218 20.64 -8.61 6.07
C GLN A 218 20.04 -8.40 4.69
N PRO A 219 19.20 -9.34 4.20
CA PRO A 219 18.41 -9.14 3.00
C PRO A 219 17.54 -7.90 3.12
N ILE A 220 17.37 -7.17 2.00
CA ILE A 220 16.58 -5.93 2.02
C ILE A 220 15.11 -6.15 2.45
N LYS A 221 14.54 -7.32 2.12
CA LYS A 221 13.18 -7.70 2.53
C LYS A 221 13.05 -7.83 4.04
N ASP A 222 14.04 -8.45 4.69
CA ASP A 222 14.04 -8.63 6.15
C ASP A 222 14.22 -7.27 6.84
N PHE A 223 15.11 -6.42 6.31
CA PHE A 223 15.28 -5.05 6.79
C PHE A 223 13.97 -4.25 6.74
N VAL A 224 13.25 -4.30 5.62
CA VAL A 224 11.95 -3.64 5.47
C VAL A 224 10.94 -4.13 6.51
N PHE A 225 10.89 -5.44 6.75
CA PHE A 225 9.98 -6.01 7.75
C PHE A 225 10.31 -5.58 9.19
N GLU A 226 11.56 -5.22 9.46
CA GLU A 226 12.05 -4.77 10.77
C GLU A 226 12.01 -3.23 10.94
N LEU A 227 11.61 -2.48 9.90
CA LEU A 227 11.41 -1.05 10.03
C LEU A 227 10.42 -0.72 11.17
N PRO A 228 10.73 0.28 12.00
CA PRO A 228 9.87 0.67 13.12
C PRO A 228 8.41 0.93 12.67
N GLY A 229 7.46 0.22 13.27
CA GLY A 229 6.05 0.35 12.96
C GLY A 229 5.54 -0.42 11.73
N TYR A 230 6.40 -0.84 10.80
CA TYR A 230 5.97 -1.48 9.54
C TYR A 230 5.27 -2.82 9.75
N LYS A 231 5.91 -3.76 10.47
CA LYS A 231 5.36 -5.11 10.71
C LYS A 231 4.01 -5.09 11.45
N PRO A 232 3.85 -4.37 12.60
CA PRO A 232 2.56 -4.25 13.26
C PRO A 232 1.49 -3.64 12.37
N GLN A 233 1.84 -2.64 11.58
CA GLN A 233 0.92 -1.96 10.66
C GLN A 233 0.41 -2.90 9.56
N VAL A 234 1.31 -3.61 8.87
CA VAL A 234 0.95 -4.57 7.82
C VAL A 234 0.06 -5.69 8.38
N LEU A 235 0.38 -6.22 9.56
CA LEU A 235 -0.44 -7.24 10.22
C LEU A 235 -1.83 -6.71 10.58
N THR A 236 -1.92 -5.51 11.17
CA THR A 236 -3.19 -4.89 11.54
C THR A 236 -4.09 -4.67 10.32
N PHE A 237 -3.55 -4.12 9.24
CA PHE A 237 -4.31 -3.91 8.02
C PHE A 237 -4.72 -5.22 7.34
N SER A 238 -3.83 -6.21 7.32
CA SER A 238 -4.16 -7.53 6.77
C SER A 238 -5.31 -8.19 7.52
N LEU A 239 -5.30 -8.13 8.85
CA LEU A 239 -6.39 -8.63 9.68
C LEU A 239 -7.69 -7.84 9.45
N MET A 240 -7.62 -6.51 9.43
CA MET A 240 -8.78 -5.64 9.20
C MET A 240 -9.44 -5.95 7.84
N ILE A 241 -8.66 -6.02 6.78
CA ILE A 241 -9.15 -6.35 5.43
C ILE A 241 -9.73 -7.78 5.41
N GLY A 242 -9.05 -8.73 6.05
CA GLY A 242 -9.53 -10.11 6.17
C GLY A 242 -10.89 -10.20 6.85
N PHE A 243 -11.09 -9.48 7.97
CA PHE A 243 -12.38 -9.42 8.65
C PHE A 243 -13.45 -8.73 7.81
N LEU A 244 -13.13 -7.64 7.11
CA LEU A 244 -14.09 -6.99 6.22
C LEU A 244 -14.56 -7.91 5.09
N ILE A 245 -13.66 -8.67 4.50
CA ILE A 245 -13.99 -9.66 3.47
C ILE A 245 -14.86 -10.78 4.06
N ALA A 246 -14.54 -11.27 5.26
CA ALA A 246 -15.35 -12.28 5.94
C ALA A 246 -16.77 -11.76 6.22
N ILE A 247 -16.90 -10.54 6.77
CA ILE A 247 -18.20 -9.88 7.00
C ILE A 247 -18.97 -9.75 5.69
N ALA A 248 -18.31 -9.30 4.63
CA ALA A 248 -18.91 -9.18 3.31
C ALA A 248 -19.48 -10.52 2.80
N ALA A 249 -18.70 -11.59 2.95
CA ALA A 249 -19.11 -12.93 2.57
C ALA A 249 -20.35 -13.41 3.34
N PHE A 250 -20.39 -13.21 4.66
CA PHE A 250 -21.52 -13.55 5.50
C PHE A 250 -22.78 -12.75 5.13
N VAL A 251 -22.65 -11.44 4.99
CA VAL A 251 -23.77 -10.56 4.61
C VAL A 251 -24.34 -10.98 3.26
N LEU A 252 -23.47 -11.21 2.27
CA LEU A 252 -23.89 -11.65 0.94
C LEU A 252 -24.62 -13.01 0.99
N ALA A 253 -24.09 -13.98 1.73
CA ALA A 253 -24.71 -15.28 1.89
C ALA A 253 -26.09 -15.20 2.54
N ILE A 254 -26.23 -14.37 3.60
CA ILE A 254 -27.52 -14.14 4.28
C ILE A 254 -28.54 -13.50 3.32
N PHE A 255 -28.14 -12.49 2.54
CA PHE A 255 -29.06 -11.87 1.59
C PHE A 255 -29.53 -12.82 0.50
N ILE A 256 -28.62 -13.62 -0.07
CA ILE A 256 -28.98 -14.62 -1.08
C ILE A 256 -29.93 -15.67 -0.47
N TYR A 257 -29.68 -16.08 0.77
CA TYR A 257 -30.56 -17.02 1.48
C TYR A 257 -31.95 -16.43 1.68
N ILE A 258 -32.06 -15.19 2.21
CA ILE A 258 -33.35 -14.52 2.43
C ILE A 258 -34.13 -14.36 1.12
N LEU A 259 -33.48 -13.91 0.04
CA LEU A 259 -34.10 -13.79 -1.28
C LEU A 259 -34.65 -15.12 -1.80
N THR A 260 -33.90 -16.18 -1.60
CA THR A 260 -34.28 -17.54 -2.02
C THR A 260 -35.48 -18.03 -1.22
N MET A 261 -35.48 -17.82 0.11
CA MET A 261 -36.58 -18.26 0.99
C MET A 261 -37.87 -17.50 0.74
N GLN A 262 -37.81 -16.20 0.42
CA GLN A 262 -39.01 -15.42 0.05
C GLN A 262 -39.71 -15.92 -1.23
N LYS A 263 -38.97 -16.66 -2.07
CA LYS A 263 -39.50 -17.24 -3.31
C LYS A 263 -39.86 -18.71 -3.19
N LYS A 264 -39.94 -19.25 -1.95
CA LYS A 264 -40.20 -20.67 -1.71
C LYS A 264 -41.48 -21.15 -2.42
N SER A 265 -42.59 -20.40 -2.34
CA SER A 265 -43.88 -20.75 -2.98
C SER A 265 -43.78 -20.75 -4.51
N ILE A 266 -43.10 -19.72 -5.10
CA ILE A 266 -42.90 -19.64 -6.56
C ILE A 266 -42.08 -20.84 -7.05
N PHE A 267 -41.02 -21.18 -6.32
CA PHE A 267 -40.18 -22.33 -6.67
C PHE A 267 -40.92 -23.68 -6.50
N GLY A 268 -41.84 -23.76 -5.54
CA GLY A 268 -42.74 -24.91 -5.39
C GLY A 268 -43.64 -25.11 -6.61
N VAL A 269 -44.31 -24.05 -7.08
CA VAL A 269 -45.14 -24.08 -8.28
C VAL A 269 -44.31 -24.48 -9.52
N LEU A 270 -43.12 -23.85 -9.73
CA LEU A 270 -42.25 -24.21 -10.85
C LEU A 270 -41.82 -25.69 -10.81
N LYS A 271 -41.59 -26.27 -9.62
CA LYS A 271 -41.28 -27.69 -9.47
C LYS A 271 -42.48 -28.56 -9.80
N ALA A 272 -43.69 -28.16 -9.40
CA ALA A 272 -44.94 -28.86 -9.74
C ALA A 272 -45.21 -28.85 -11.25
N GLU A 273 -44.81 -27.79 -11.96
CA GLU A 273 -44.81 -27.67 -13.43
C GLU A 273 -43.71 -28.49 -14.10
N GLY A 274 -42.85 -29.18 -13.36
CA GLY A 274 -41.81 -30.05 -13.87
C GLY A 274 -40.44 -29.36 -14.12
N VAL A 275 -40.26 -28.11 -13.67
CA VAL A 275 -38.95 -27.42 -13.80
C VAL A 275 -37.94 -28.08 -12.86
N PRO A 276 -36.77 -28.54 -13.38
CA PRO A 276 -35.78 -29.21 -12.55
C PRO A 276 -35.16 -28.28 -11.53
N SER A 277 -34.92 -28.77 -10.30
CA SER A 277 -34.33 -28.01 -9.20
C SER A 277 -32.96 -27.43 -9.54
N SER A 278 -32.18 -28.07 -10.45
CA SER A 278 -30.90 -27.60 -10.94
C SER A 278 -31.03 -26.30 -11.78
N TYR A 279 -32.11 -26.16 -12.54
CA TYR A 279 -32.39 -24.95 -13.31
C TYR A 279 -32.71 -23.76 -12.40
N ILE A 280 -33.55 -24.00 -11.39
CA ILE A 280 -33.93 -22.99 -10.37
C ILE A 280 -32.66 -22.56 -9.60
N GLY A 281 -31.87 -23.53 -9.14
CA GLY A 281 -30.62 -23.27 -8.43
C GLY A 281 -29.61 -22.48 -9.25
N ARG A 282 -29.46 -22.82 -10.53
CA ARG A 282 -28.59 -22.06 -11.44
C ARG A 282 -29.06 -20.61 -11.63
N SER A 283 -30.38 -20.38 -11.65
CA SER A 283 -30.93 -19.02 -11.73
C SER A 283 -30.57 -18.19 -10.49
N VAL A 284 -30.65 -18.77 -9.28
CA VAL A 284 -30.26 -18.11 -8.03
C VAL A 284 -28.77 -17.75 -8.02
N ILE A 285 -27.89 -18.66 -8.44
CA ILE A 285 -26.45 -18.40 -8.51
C ILE A 285 -26.15 -17.28 -9.51
N VAL A 286 -26.79 -17.31 -10.69
CA VAL A 286 -26.60 -16.25 -11.71
C VAL A 286 -27.08 -14.89 -11.18
N GLN A 287 -28.21 -14.82 -10.48
CA GLN A 287 -28.67 -13.58 -9.83
C GLN A 287 -27.65 -13.05 -8.85
N ALA A 288 -27.14 -13.92 -7.96
CA ALA A 288 -26.11 -13.57 -6.98
C ALA A 288 -24.84 -13.03 -7.65
N LEU A 289 -24.38 -13.69 -8.71
CA LEU A 289 -23.19 -13.25 -9.47
C LEU A 289 -23.41 -11.90 -10.17
N VAL A 290 -24.57 -11.69 -10.80
CA VAL A 290 -24.88 -10.42 -11.48
C VAL A 290 -24.91 -9.26 -10.49
N LEU A 291 -25.58 -9.43 -9.34
CA LEU A 291 -25.66 -8.41 -8.29
C LEU A 291 -24.29 -8.12 -7.68
N SER A 292 -23.51 -9.18 -7.41
CA SER A 292 -22.18 -9.05 -6.86
C SER A 292 -21.23 -8.35 -7.85
N LEU A 293 -21.25 -8.72 -9.13
CA LEU A 293 -20.42 -8.12 -10.16
C LEU A 293 -20.73 -6.63 -10.34
N PHE A 294 -22.02 -6.30 -10.39
CA PHE A 294 -22.47 -4.92 -10.49
C PHE A 294 -22.08 -4.11 -9.24
N GLY A 295 -22.34 -4.65 -8.04
CA GLY A 295 -21.97 -4.01 -6.79
C GLY A 295 -20.48 -3.80 -6.64
N LEU A 296 -19.65 -4.79 -7.02
CA LEU A 296 -18.19 -4.68 -7.03
C LEU A 296 -17.71 -3.60 -8.01
N ALA A 297 -18.27 -3.57 -9.24
CA ALA A 297 -17.87 -2.58 -10.25
C ALA A 297 -18.17 -1.15 -9.79
N VAL A 298 -19.38 -0.91 -9.25
CA VAL A 298 -19.76 0.42 -8.74
C VAL A 298 -18.96 0.76 -7.48
N GLY A 299 -18.78 -0.16 -6.54
CA GLY A 299 -18.00 0.05 -5.33
C GLY A 299 -16.53 0.36 -5.63
N MET A 300 -15.92 -0.35 -6.58
CA MET A 300 -14.56 -0.07 -7.05
C MET A 300 -14.47 1.32 -7.71
N LEU A 301 -15.44 1.67 -8.56
CA LEU A 301 -15.48 2.99 -9.19
C LEU A 301 -15.56 4.12 -8.14
N LEU A 302 -16.43 3.97 -7.14
CA LEU A 302 -16.54 4.94 -6.04
C LEU A 302 -15.24 5.03 -5.23
N ALA A 303 -14.56 3.91 -4.96
CA ALA A 303 -13.27 3.91 -4.27
C ALA A 303 -12.19 4.66 -5.06
N LEU A 304 -12.13 4.44 -6.38
CA LEU A 304 -11.20 5.15 -7.26
C LEU A 304 -11.50 6.66 -7.33
N LEU A 305 -12.76 7.04 -7.46
CA LEU A 305 -13.17 8.44 -7.46
C LEU A 305 -12.83 9.14 -6.14
N THR A 306 -13.10 8.48 -5.01
CA THR A 306 -12.74 9.02 -3.68
C THR A 306 -11.22 9.15 -3.55
N GLY A 307 -10.45 8.17 -4.02
CA GLY A 307 -8.99 8.23 -4.05
C GLY A 307 -8.46 9.40 -4.86
N LEU A 308 -9.05 9.68 -6.02
CA LEU A 308 -8.70 10.84 -6.84
C LEU A 308 -9.03 12.18 -6.14
N LEU A 309 -10.17 12.27 -5.46
CA LEU A 309 -10.56 13.47 -4.70
C LEU A 309 -9.66 13.74 -3.50
N LEU A 310 -9.09 12.69 -2.92
CA LEU A 310 -8.19 12.76 -1.77
C LEU A 310 -6.71 12.71 -2.17
N ALA A 311 -6.40 12.77 -3.47
CA ALA A 311 -5.02 12.74 -3.97
C ALA A 311 -4.17 13.83 -3.30
N GLY A 312 -2.98 13.47 -2.85
CA GLY A 312 -2.07 14.35 -2.11
C GLY A 312 -2.41 14.58 -0.64
N LYS A 313 -3.59 14.12 -0.16
CA LYS A 313 -3.98 14.24 1.27
C LYS A 313 -3.87 12.92 2.02
N VAL A 314 -3.99 11.81 1.33
CA VAL A 314 -3.90 10.46 1.93
C VAL A 314 -3.09 9.55 1.00
N PRO A 315 -2.35 8.59 1.55
CA PRO A 315 -1.55 7.64 0.77
C PRO A 315 -2.46 6.58 0.12
N PHE A 316 -3.19 6.96 -0.95
CA PHE A 316 -4.07 6.08 -1.69
C PHE A 316 -3.34 5.51 -2.91
N THR A 317 -3.08 4.21 -2.91
CA THR A 317 -2.38 3.52 -4.01
C THR A 317 -3.13 2.26 -4.41
N VAL A 318 -3.41 2.12 -5.69
CA VAL A 318 -4.12 0.95 -6.25
C VAL A 318 -3.11 -0.12 -6.62
N ASN A 319 -3.27 -1.32 -6.06
CA ASN A 319 -2.56 -2.51 -6.50
C ASN A 319 -3.53 -3.43 -7.27
N ILE A 320 -3.29 -3.58 -8.57
CA ILE A 320 -4.16 -4.37 -9.46
C ILE A 320 -4.28 -5.82 -9.00
N LEU A 321 -3.19 -6.42 -8.49
CA LEU A 321 -3.19 -7.81 -8.03
C LEU A 321 -4.11 -7.99 -6.82
N PHE A 322 -4.03 -7.09 -5.82
CA PHE A 322 -4.92 -7.12 -4.65
C PHE A 322 -6.37 -6.87 -5.04
N PHE A 323 -6.65 -5.89 -5.89
CA PHE A 323 -8.01 -5.59 -6.35
C PHE A 323 -8.62 -6.77 -7.10
N THR A 324 -7.86 -7.39 -7.98
CA THR A 324 -8.29 -8.61 -8.69
C THR A 324 -8.55 -9.76 -7.72
N GLY A 325 -7.68 -9.97 -6.74
CA GLY A 325 -7.87 -10.96 -5.69
C GLY A 325 -9.16 -10.75 -4.88
N ILE A 326 -9.48 -9.51 -4.52
CA ILE A 326 -10.73 -9.14 -3.84
C ILE A 326 -11.94 -9.49 -4.70
N VAL A 327 -11.93 -9.12 -6.00
CA VAL A 327 -13.02 -9.45 -6.93
C VAL A 327 -13.25 -10.95 -6.98
N PHE A 328 -12.19 -11.75 -7.18
CA PHE A 328 -12.30 -13.20 -7.21
C PHE A 328 -12.86 -13.76 -5.90
N LEU A 329 -12.39 -13.28 -4.78
CA LEU A 329 -12.83 -13.75 -3.46
C LEU A 329 -14.30 -13.42 -3.23
N PHE A 330 -14.75 -12.22 -3.56
CA PHE A 330 -16.18 -11.84 -3.47
C PHE A 330 -17.07 -12.70 -4.37
N LEU A 331 -16.67 -12.93 -5.61
CA LEU A 331 -17.42 -13.78 -6.54
C LEU A 331 -17.46 -15.25 -6.04
N ALA A 332 -16.36 -15.76 -5.51
CA ALA A 332 -16.33 -17.09 -4.90
C ALA A 332 -17.29 -17.18 -3.71
N CYS A 333 -17.28 -16.19 -2.80
CA CYS A 333 -18.22 -16.11 -1.69
C CYS A 333 -19.68 -16.02 -2.15
N SER A 334 -19.95 -15.27 -3.22
CA SER A 334 -21.28 -15.18 -3.85
C SER A 334 -21.76 -16.54 -4.36
N VAL A 335 -20.89 -17.31 -5.00
CA VAL A 335 -21.21 -18.67 -5.47
C VAL A 335 -21.46 -19.61 -4.29
N VAL A 336 -20.63 -19.58 -3.25
CA VAL A 336 -20.80 -20.43 -2.06
C VAL A 336 -22.11 -20.11 -1.34
N GLY A 337 -22.44 -18.82 -1.15
CA GLY A 337 -23.72 -18.38 -0.59
C GLY A 337 -24.90 -18.82 -1.45
N GLY A 338 -24.78 -18.70 -2.78
CA GLY A 338 -25.76 -19.19 -3.75
C GLY A 338 -25.98 -20.71 -3.64
N LEU A 339 -24.90 -21.49 -3.54
CA LEU A 339 -24.98 -22.96 -3.39
C LEU A 339 -25.66 -23.39 -2.08
N ALA A 340 -25.40 -22.68 -0.98
CA ALA A 340 -26.07 -22.92 0.28
C ALA A 340 -27.60 -22.72 0.14
N SER A 341 -27.99 -21.64 -0.57
CA SER A 341 -29.41 -21.34 -0.86
C SER A 341 -30.06 -22.39 -1.79
N VAL A 342 -29.30 -22.86 -2.81
CA VAL A 342 -29.78 -23.91 -3.74
C VAL A 342 -30.13 -25.22 -2.99
N ARG A 343 -29.33 -25.59 -1.98
CA ARG A 343 -29.63 -26.77 -1.16
C ARG A 343 -30.98 -26.64 -0.41
N SER A 344 -31.32 -25.43 0.02
CA SER A 344 -32.62 -25.15 0.64
C SER A 344 -33.75 -25.25 -0.39
N VAL A 345 -33.57 -24.75 -1.60
CA VAL A 345 -34.54 -24.86 -2.71
C VAL A 345 -34.75 -26.33 -3.11
N ALA A 346 -33.70 -27.13 -3.15
CA ALA A 346 -33.79 -28.54 -3.51
C ALA A 346 -34.66 -29.35 -2.55
N LYS A 347 -34.72 -28.94 -1.27
CA LYS A 347 -35.52 -29.59 -0.22
C LYS A 347 -37.00 -29.12 -0.17
N ILE A 348 -37.43 -28.17 -0.98
CA ILE A 348 -38.80 -27.69 -1.02
C ILE A 348 -39.71 -28.80 -1.56
N ASP A 349 -40.70 -29.20 -0.76
CA ASP A 349 -41.78 -30.11 -1.21
C ASP A 349 -42.82 -29.29 -2.00
N PRO A 350 -43.12 -29.66 -3.26
CA PRO A 350 -44.13 -28.97 -4.06
C PRO A 350 -45.49 -28.93 -3.41
N VAL A 351 -45.88 -29.98 -2.65
CA VAL A 351 -47.18 -30.09 -2.00
C VAL A 351 -47.32 -29.11 -0.84
N GLU A 352 -46.24 -28.94 -0.02
CA GLU A 352 -46.22 -27.96 1.09
C GLU A 352 -46.14 -26.51 0.59
N ALA A 353 -45.70 -26.27 -0.63
CA ALA A 353 -45.52 -24.92 -1.16
C ALA A 353 -46.78 -24.34 -1.80
N ILE A 354 -47.76 -25.17 -2.12
CA ILE A 354 -49.04 -24.81 -2.79
C ILE A 354 -50.21 -24.80 -1.80
N GLY A 355 -50.10 -25.49 -0.66
CA GLY A 355 -51.11 -25.50 0.42
C GLY A 355 -50.79 -24.48 1.47
#